data_3b0f5b172735f35489c5bb9593c9ee02
#
_entry.id   3b0f5b172735f35489c5bb9593c9ee02
#
_cell.length_a   1.000
_cell.length_b   1.000
_cell.length_c   1.000
_cell.angle_alpha   90.00
_cell.angle_beta   90.00
_cell.angle_gamma   90.00
#
_symmetry.space_group_name_H-M   'P 1'
#
loop_
_entity.id
_entity.type
_entity.pdbx_description
1 polymer ?
#
loop_
_entity_poly.entity_id
_entity_poly.type
_entity_poly.pdbx_seq_one_letter_code
_entity_poly.pdbx_strand_id
1 'polypeptide(L)'
;ARQLWPNAVLPEPPKEFMPRTKSEVLLLHVPDTFDSLWDKVVAPTGYTKYRWEGVKADKRNLRLSPNKREYTEPVWLAFDPERGKGERPDSFWGQADLAASEVFSALIQFPEWPLAWFNGASAPNLSGYQLKYDGNWSSVPYLNRWDDGRQLKLLDDWAGLRHARWSSPSVREC
;
A
#
# COMPACT_ATOMS: atom_id res chain seq x y z
N ALA A 1 -12.65 8.81 8.16
CA ALA A 1 -13.21 8.08 6.99
C ALA A 1 -14.42 8.81 6.39
N ARG A 2 -15.46 9.16 7.19
CA ARG A 2 -16.69 9.80 6.64
C ARG A 2 -16.44 11.14 5.91
N GLN A 3 -15.44 11.91 6.30
CA GLN A 3 -15.09 13.16 5.61
C GLN A 3 -14.46 12.91 4.22
N LEU A 4 -13.77 11.80 4.04
CA LEU A 4 -13.08 11.46 2.80
C LEU A 4 -13.98 10.68 1.83
N TRP A 5 -14.97 9.98 2.36
CA TRP A 5 -15.94 9.18 1.60
C TRP A 5 -17.37 9.47 2.08
N PRO A 6 -17.91 10.67 1.81
CA PRO A 6 -19.19 11.13 2.38
C PRO A 6 -20.39 10.27 1.96
N ASN A 7 -20.30 9.61 0.82
CA ASN A 7 -21.38 8.79 0.26
C ASN A 7 -21.20 7.27 0.49
N ALA A 8 -20.12 6.86 1.15
CA ALA A 8 -19.89 5.44 1.41
C ALA A 8 -20.67 4.96 2.62
N VAL A 9 -21.34 3.82 2.47
CA VAL A 9 -21.89 3.09 3.61
C VAL A 9 -20.74 2.32 4.26
N LEU A 10 -20.30 2.79 5.43
CA LEU A 10 -19.17 2.18 6.13
C LEU A 10 -19.67 1.06 7.05
N PRO A 11 -19.05 -0.12 7.02
CA PRO A 11 -19.41 -1.22 7.90
C PRO A 11 -19.02 -0.88 9.36
N GLU A 12 -19.75 -1.45 10.30
CA GLU A 12 -19.37 -1.39 11.70
C GLU A 12 -18.01 -2.08 11.92
N PRO A 13 -17.15 -1.52 12.76
CA PRO A 13 -15.90 -2.18 13.09
C PRO A 13 -16.15 -3.54 13.77
N PRO A 14 -15.28 -4.53 13.57
CA PRO A 14 -15.39 -5.80 14.28
C PRO A 14 -15.36 -5.56 15.78
N LYS A 15 -16.23 -6.26 16.53
CA LYS A 15 -16.30 -6.12 17.99
C LYS A 15 -15.00 -6.53 18.68
N GLU A 16 -14.31 -7.49 18.09
CA GLU A 16 -13.01 -7.96 18.54
C GLU A 16 -12.06 -8.03 17.34
N PHE A 17 -10.87 -7.49 17.51
CA PHE A 17 -9.79 -7.62 16.55
C PHE A 17 -8.66 -8.43 17.18
N MET A 18 -8.37 -9.58 16.62
CA MET A 18 -7.29 -10.46 17.05
C MET A 18 -6.15 -10.45 16.02
N PRO A 19 -5.07 -9.68 16.25
CA PRO A 19 -3.93 -9.67 15.36
C PRO A 19 -3.19 -11.03 15.42
N ARG A 20 -2.78 -11.53 14.25
CA ARG A 20 -1.95 -12.76 14.13
C ARG A 20 -0.47 -12.46 14.27
N THR A 21 -0.07 -11.23 13.98
CA THR A 21 1.29 -10.74 14.15
C THR A 21 1.29 -9.49 15.02
N LYS A 22 2.46 -9.13 15.57
CA LYS A 22 2.61 -7.91 16.37
C LYS A 22 2.46 -6.62 15.55
N SER A 23 2.63 -6.71 14.23
CA SER A 23 2.55 -5.60 13.28
C SER A 23 1.16 -5.42 12.69
N GLU A 24 0.27 -6.42 12.79
CA GLU A 24 -1.09 -6.28 12.26
C GLU A 24 -1.87 -5.17 12.97
N VAL A 25 -2.49 -4.34 12.15
CA VAL A 25 -3.39 -3.27 12.58
C VAL A 25 -4.76 -3.41 11.90
N LEU A 26 -5.79 -2.91 12.56
CA LEU A 26 -7.13 -2.86 11.97
C LEU A 26 -7.20 -1.69 10.98
N LEU A 27 -7.60 -1.98 9.75
CA LEU A 27 -7.67 -1.05 8.65
C LEU A 27 -9.07 -1.06 8.02
N LEU A 28 -9.69 0.09 7.86
CA LEU A 28 -10.87 0.25 7.00
C LEU A 28 -10.42 0.52 5.56
N HIS A 29 -10.60 -0.44 4.67
CA HIS A 29 -10.41 -0.22 3.24
C HIS A 29 -11.71 0.22 2.58
N VAL A 30 -11.69 1.39 1.93
CA VAL A 30 -12.78 1.87 1.08
C VAL A 30 -12.28 1.83 -0.36
N PRO A 31 -12.80 0.92 -1.18
CA PRO A 31 -12.35 0.73 -2.55
C PRO A 31 -12.54 1.99 -3.39
N ASP A 32 -11.53 2.31 -4.16
CA ASP A 32 -11.54 3.42 -5.12
C ASP A 32 -10.45 3.16 -6.18
N THR A 33 -10.37 3.99 -7.20
CA THR A 33 -9.29 3.88 -8.18
C THR A 33 -7.93 4.15 -7.54
N PHE A 34 -6.88 3.59 -8.12
CA PHE A 34 -5.49 3.81 -7.68
C PHE A 34 -5.18 5.31 -7.56
N ASP A 35 -5.54 6.10 -8.57
CA ASP A 35 -5.29 7.53 -8.60
C ASP A 35 -6.10 8.28 -7.54
N SER A 36 -7.39 7.97 -7.41
CA SER A 36 -8.26 8.59 -6.41
C SER A 36 -7.79 8.31 -4.97
N LEU A 37 -7.34 7.09 -4.69
CA LEU A 37 -6.79 6.76 -3.38
C LEU A 37 -5.47 7.49 -3.12
N TRP A 38 -4.56 7.52 -4.10
CA TRP A 38 -3.33 8.29 -3.95
C TRP A 38 -3.59 9.78 -3.72
N ASP A 39 -4.58 10.35 -4.41
CA ASP A 39 -4.93 11.77 -4.24
C ASP A 39 -5.44 12.08 -2.83
N LYS A 40 -6.14 11.13 -2.19
CA LYS A 40 -6.62 11.24 -0.81
C LYS A 40 -5.53 11.04 0.26
N VAL A 41 -4.39 10.44 -0.09
CA VAL A 41 -3.26 10.33 0.84
C VAL A 41 -2.78 11.71 1.22
N VAL A 42 -2.63 11.96 2.52
CA VAL A 42 -2.03 13.17 3.08
C VAL A 42 -0.59 12.86 3.47
N ALA A 43 0.35 13.67 3.01
CA ALA A 43 1.73 13.54 3.47
C ALA A 43 1.85 13.92 4.96
N PRO A 44 2.82 13.34 5.70
CA PRO A 44 3.10 13.76 7.07
C PRO A 44 3.31 15.26 7.19
N THR A 45 3.06 15.81 8.37
CA THR A 45 3.22 17.25 8.63
C THR A 45 4.60 17.76 8.21
N GLY A 46 4.61 18.78 7.39
CA GLY A 46 5.84 19.38 6.84
C GLY A 46 6.42 18.64 5.62
N TYR A 47 5.72 17.63 5.11
CA TYR A 47 6.10 16.91 3.88
C TYR A 47 5.15 17.26 2.74
N THR A 48 5.66 17.14 1.50
CA THR A 48 4.88 17.19 0.26
C THR A 48 4.71 15.79 -0.32
N LYS A 49 3.73 15.62 -1.22
CA LYS A 49 3.60 14.39 -2.01
C LYS A 49 4.32 14.55 -3.35
N TYR A 50 4.94 13.46 -3.79
CA TYR A 50 5.47 13.32 -5.12
C TYR A 50 5.08 11.96 -5.70
N ARG A 51 4.70 11.93 -6.95
CA ARG A 51 4.47 10.71 -7.72
C ARG A 51 5.33 10.74 -8.96
N TRP A 52 6.11 9.70 -9.16
CA TRP A 52 6.84 9.55 -10.41
C TRP A 52 5.87 9.27 -11.56
N GLU A 53 6.08 9.91 -12.71
CA GLU A 53 5.17 9.82 -13.86
C GLU A 53 5.02 8.41 -14.45
N GLY A 54 6.01 7.53 -14.25
CA GLY A 54 5.96 6.13 -14.65
C GLY A 54 4.93 5.30 -13.85
N VAL A 55 4.57 5.73 -12.63
CA VAL A 55 3.56 5.06 -11.81
C VAL A 55 2.18 5.63 -12.13
N LYS A 56 1.61 5.20 -13.24
CA LYS A 56 0.26 5.60 -13.67
C LYS A 56 -0.69 4.40 -13.60
N ALA A 57 -1.92 4.65 -13.15
CA ALA A 57 -3.00 3.66 -13.16
C ALA A 57 -3.56 3.44 -14.59
N ASP A 58 -2.68 3.24 -15.55
CA ASP A 58 -3.06 2.82 -16.89
C ASP A 58 -3.07 1.29 -16.94
N LYS A 59 -4.19 0.70 -17.34
CA LYS A 59 -4.33 -0.76 -17.53
C LYS A 59 -3.26 -1.38 -18.44
N ARG A 60 -2.61 -0.58 -19.26
CA ARG A 60 -1.49 -1.02 -20.11
C ARG A 60 -0.18 -1.17 -19.33
N ASN A 61 -0.06 -0.47 -18.21
CA ASN A 61 1.18 -0.35 -17.44
C ASN A 61 1.05 -0.83 -15.99
N LEU A 62 -0.16 -1.00 -15.46
CA LEU A 62 -0.42 -1.47 -14.11
C LEU A 62 -1.36 -2.67 -14.15
N ARG A 63 -1.00 -3.75 -13.48
CA ARG A 63 -1.87 -4.92 -13.28
C ARG A 63 -1.86 -5.39 -11.85
N LEU A 64 -2.98 -5.99 -11.43
CA LEU A 64 -3.06 -6.70 -10.16
C LEU A 64 -2.46 -8.10 -10.25
N SER A 65 -1.98 -8.61 -9.13
CA SER A 65 -1.61 -10.01 -8.96
C SER A 65 -2.82 -10.91 -9.26
N PRO A 66 -2.64 -12.02 -10.00
CA PRO A 66 -3.76 -12.81 -10.54
C PRO A 66 -4.70 -13.37 -9.46
N ASN A 67 -4.19 -13.61 -8.25
CA ASN A 67 -4.98 -14.14 -7.15
C ASN A 67 -5.35 -13.06 -6.12
N LYS A 68 -4.94 -11.80 -6.34
CA LYS A 68 -5.26 -10.70 -5.44
C LYS A 68 -6.77 -10.49 -5.41
N ARG A 69 -7.32 -10.53 -4.21
CA ARG A 69 -8.73 -10.20 -4.01
C ARG A 69 -8.95 -8.71 -4.22
N GLU A 70 -9.89 -8.36 -5.07
CA GLU A 70 -10.39 -7.00 -5.22
C GLU A 70 -11.64 -6.82 -4.35
N TYR A 71 -11.68 -5.68 -3.67
CA TYR A 71 -12.84 -5.30 -2.86
C TYR A 71 -13.67 -4.29 -3.66
N THR A 72 -14.98 -4.47 -3.66
CA THR A 72 -15.93 -3.57 -4.33
C THR A 72 -16.74 -2.73 -3.35
N GLU A 73 -16.67 -3.11 -2.07
CA GLU A 73 -17.37 -2.42 -0.98
C GLU A 73 -16.39 -2.14 0.18
N PRO A 74 -16.70 -1.15 1.04
CA PRO A 74 -15.89 -0.88 2.22
C PRO A 74 -15.82 -2.11 3.14
N VAL A 75 -14.61 -2.43 3.58
CA VAL A 75 -14.35 -3.64 4.38
C VAL A 75 -13.30 -3.38 5.46
N TRP A 76 -13.47 -4.04 6.61
CA TRP A 76 -12.45 -4.05 7.66
C TRP A 76 -11.45 -5.17 7.41
N LEU A 77 -10.17 -4.81 7.41
CA LEU A 77 -9.05 -5.69 7.14
C LEU A 77 -8.06 -5.68 8.30
N ALA A 78 -7.45 -6.83 8.56
CA ALA A 78 -6.19 -6.88 9.27
C ALA A 78 -5.07 -6.61 8.26
N PHE A 79 -4.32 -5.57 8.47
CA PHE A 79 -3.21 -5.11 7.62
C PHE A 79 -1.89 -5.34 8.33
N ASP A 80 -1.00 -6.13 7.73
CA ASP A 80 0.36 -6.33 8.24
C ASP A 80 1.37 -5.55 7.40
N PRO A 81 1.84 -4.38 7.88
CA PRO A 81 2.79 -3.54 7.17
C PRO A 81 4.21 -4.13 7.09
N GLU A 82 4.57 -5.06 7.96
CA GLU A 82 5.95 -5.59 8.09
C GLU A 82 6.13 -6.96 7.42
N ARG A 83 5.08 -7.55 6.85
CA ARG A 83 5.19 -8.83 6.16
C ARG A 83 6.23 -8.76 5.05
N GLY A 84 7.04 -9.81 4.93
CA GLY A 84 8.08 -9.92 3.90
C GLY A 84 9.17 -8.87 3.97
N LYS A 85 9.40 -8.30 5.17
CA LYS A 85 10.49 -7.33 5.38
C LYS A 85 11.83 -7.90 4.95
N GLY A 86 12.51 -7.16 4.07
CA GLY A 86 13.80 -7.54 3.55
C GLY A 86 13.76 -8.66 2.49
N GLU A 87 12.59 -9.04 2.01
CA GLU A 87 12.41 -10.02 0.95
C GLU A 87 12.14 -9.36 -0.40
N ARG A 88 12.27 -10.14 -1.48
CA ARG A 88 11.99 -9.66 -2.83
C ARG A 88 10.47 -9.58 -3.06
N PRO A 89 9.92 -8.49 -3.59
CA PRO A 89 8.48 -8.37 -3.89
C PRO A 89 7.96 -9.47 -4.82
N ASP A 90 8.74 -9.90 -5.82
CA ASP A 90 8.33 -10.92 -6.78
C ASP A 90 8.16 -12.32 -6.16
N SER A 91 8.79 -12.59 -5.01
CA SER A 91 8.62 -13.87 -4.29
C SER A 91 7.20 -14.08 -3.75
N PHE A 92 6.42 -13.00 -3.64
CA PHE A 92 5.02 -13.03 -3.17
C PHE A 92 4.01 -13.00 -4.31
N TRP A 93 4.43 -12.74 -5.55
CA TRP A 93 3.53 -12.62 -6.67
C TRP A 93 2.64 -13.87 -6.83
N GLY A 94 1.34 -13.63 -6.97
CA GLY A 94 0.34 -14.70 -7.03
C GLY A 94 -0.30 -15.08 -5.70
N GLN A 95 0.18 -14.54 -4.58
CA GLN A 95 -0.48 -14.74 -3.28
C GLN A 95 -1.72 -13.84 -3.19
N ALA A 96 -2.82 -14.37 -2.62
CA ALA A 96 -4.10 -13.67 -2.57
C ALA A 96 -4.15 -12.53 -1.55
N ASP A 97 -3.32 -12.59 -0.54
CA ASP A 97 -3.30 -11.69 0.61
C ASP A 97 -2.35 -10.50 0.46
N LEU A 98 -1.74 -10.29 -0.71
CA LEU A 98 -0.89 -9.13 -0.96
C LEU A 98 -1.68 -7.82 -0.85
N ALA A 99 -1.11 -6.83 -0.18
CA ALA A 99 -1.66 -5.49 -0.22
C ALA A 99 -1.32 -4.79 -1.55
N ALA A 100 -2.29 -4.06 -2.04
CA ALA A 100 -2.22 -3.23 -3.24
C ALA A 100 -2.67 -1.80 -2.88
N SER A 101 -3.85 -1.38 -3.30
CA SER A 101 -4.44 -0.09 -2.93
C SER A 101 -4.74 0.06 -1.44
N GLU A 102 -4.79 -1.04 -0.68
CA GLU A 102 -4.97 -1.02 0.77
C GLU A 102 -3.82 -0.30 1.50
N VAL A 103 -2.63 -0.26 0.91
CA VAL A 103 -1.50 0.54 1.42
C VAL A 103 -1.87 2.04 1.44
N PHE A 104 -2.59 2.52 0.44
CA PHE A 104 -3.07 3.92 0.45
C PHE A 104 -4.13 4.15 1.52
N SER A 105 -5.02 3.18 1.75
CA SER A 105 -5.98 3.26 2.86
C SER A 105 -5.28 3.33 4.22
N ALA A 106 -4.16 2.62 4.38
CA ALA A 106 -3.34 2.72 5.58
C ALA A 106 -2.71 4.12 5.73
N LEU A 107 -2.16 4.69 4.66
CA LEU A 107 -1.62 6.07 4.69
C LEU A 107 -2.69 7.13 4.97
N ILE A 108 -3.91 6.93 4.46
CA ILE A 108 -5.04 7.83 4.71
C ILE A 108 -5.45 7.80 6.20
N GLN A 109 -5.43 6.64 6.83
CA GLN A 109 -5.81 6.49 8.24
C GLN A 109 -4.67 6.78 9.21
N PHE A 110 -3.43 6.54 8.79
CA PHE A 110 -2.21 6.72 9.58
C PHE A 110 -1.24 7.65 8.85
N PRO A 111 -1.54 8.95 8.67
CA PRO A 111 -0.73 9.86 7.85
C PRO A 111 0.69 10.06 8.35
N GLU A 112 0.95 9.82 9.64
CA GLU A 112 2.29 9.92 10.23
C GLU A 112 3.09 8.59 10.15
N TRP A 113 2.49 7.49 9.66
CA TRP A 113 3.19 6.22 9.49
C TRP A 113 4.49 6.32 8.69
N PRO A 114 4.59 7.13 7.61
CA PRO A 114 5.86 7.29 6.89
C PRO A 114 7.01 7.82 7.75
N LEU A 115 6.73 8.50 8.85
CA LEU A 115 7.78 8.99 9.76
C LEU A 115 8.48 7.86 10.53
N ALA A 116 7.80 6.72 10.69
CA ALA A 116 8.38 5.53 11.32
C ALA A 116 9.30 4.73 10.38
N TRP A 117 9.22 4.95 9.05
CA TRP A 117 10.05 4.23 8.10
C TRP A 117 11.52 4.54 8.35
N PHE A 118 12.34 3.49 8.29
CA PHE A 118 13.78 3.55 8.60
C PHE A 118 14.12 3.78 10.09
N ASN A 119 13.11 3.97 10.94
CA ASN A 119 13.27 4.04 12.41
C ASN A 119 12.67 2.79 13.07
N GLY A 120 12.80 1.62 12.41
CA GLY A 120 12.27 0.33 12.87
C GLY A 120 11.15 -0.23 12.02
N ALA A 121 10.25 0.59 11.48
CA ALA A 121 9.26 0.17 10.50
C ALA A 121 9.81 0.17 9.07
N SER A 122 9.16 -0.57 8.19
CA SER A 122 9.53 -0.71 6.78
C SER A 122 8.75 0.23 5.88
N ALA A 123 9.37 0.68 4.79
CA ALA A 123 8.68 1.32 3.68
C ALA A 123 7.98 0.24 2.84
N PRO A 124 6.69 0.41 2.49
CA PRO A 124 5.94 -0.64 1.83
C PRO A 124 6.12 -0.65 0.32
N ASN A 125 6.24 -1.86 -0.24
CA ASN A 125 5.94 -2.15 -1.64
C ASN A 125 4.44 -2.40 -1.78
N LEU A 126 3.85 -1.97 -2.90
CA LEU A 126 2.50 -2.33 -3.27
C LEU A 126 2.53 -3.64 -4.08
N SER A 127 2.98 -4.72 -3.44
CA SER A 127 3.31 -6.00 -4.10
C SER A 127 2.09 -6.71 -4.71
N GLY A 128 0.87 -6.27 -4.38
CA GLY A 128 -0.35 -6.68 -5.09
C GLY A 128 -0.45 -6.11 -6.51
N TYR A 129 0.44 -5.17 -6.89
CA TYR A 129 0.54 -4.61 -8.24
C TYR A 129 1.86 -4.97 -8.91
N GLN A 130 1.84 -5.02 -10.24
CA GLN A 130 3.05 -4.93 -11.08
C GLN A 130 2.90 -3.81 -12.10
N LEU A 131 4.02 -3.16 -12.38
CA LEU A 131 4.18 -2.18 -13.43
C LEU A 131 4.94 -2.77 -14.61
N LYS A 132 4.54 -2.34 -15.81
CA LYS A 132 5.22 -2.67 -17.05
C LYS A 132 6.30 -1.64 -17.34
N TYR A 133 7.55 -2.08 -17.34
CA TYR A 133 8.71 -1.28 -17.71
C TYR A 133 9.40 -1.91 -18.92
N ASP A 134 9.69 -1.13 -19.96
CA ASP A 134 10.31 -1.59 -21.22
C ASP A 134 9.66 -2.86 -21.80
N GLY A 135 8.34 -2.92 -21.75
CA GLY A 135 7.59 -4.06 -22.28
C GLY A 135 7.45 -5.24 -21.31
N ASN A 136 8.17 -5.26 -20.18
CA ASN A 136 8.20 -6.35 -19.21
C ASN A 136 7.45 -6.00 -17.91
N TRP A 137 6.75 -6.97 -17.35
CA TRP A 137 6.13 -6.86 -16.03
C TRP A 137 7.15 -7.17 -14.93
N SER A 138 8.03 -6.22 -14.66
CA SER A 138 9.21 -6.43 -13.81
C SER A 138 9.33 -5.45 -12.66
N SER A 139 8.50 -4.40 -12.62
CA SER A 139 8.56 -3.40 -11.56
C SER A 139 7.37 -3.50 -10.61
N VAL A 140 7.53 -3.00 -9.41
CA VAL A 140 6.50 -2.88 -8.39
C VAL A 140 6.42 -1.44 -7.91
N PRO A 141 5.21 -0.86 -7.73
CA PRO A 141 5.10 0.43 -7.07
C PRO A 141 5.57 0.31 -5.63
N TYR A 142 6.28 1.32 -5.14
CA TYR A 142 6.69 1.39 -3.75
C TYR A 142 6.60 2.80 -3.20
N LEU A 143 6.51 2.90 -1.89
CA LEU A 143 6.51 4.17 -1.19
C LEU A 143 7.86 4.40 -0.53
N ASN A 144 8.28 5.65 -0.50
CA ASN A 144 9.49 6.06 0.16
C ASN A 144 9.31 7.46 0.79
N ARG A 145 10.09 7.73 1.81
CA ARG A 145 10.19 9.04 2.45
C ARG A 145 11.58 9.60 2.26
N TRP A 146 11.69 10.79 1.69
CA TRP A 146 12.94 11.50 1.54
C TRP A 146 12.97 12.70 2.48
N ASP A 147 13.86 12.66 3.46
CA ASP A 147 13.95 13.69 4.50
C ASP A 147 14.63 14.97 4.03
N ASP A 148 15.61 14.87 3.14
CA ASP A 148 16.30 16.02 2.54
C ASP A 148 15.37 16.92 1.74
N GLY A 149 14.42 16.34 1.01
CA GLY A 149 13.38 17.06 0.28
C GLY A 149 12.04 17.14 1.00
N ARG A 150 11.90 16.54 2.18
CA ARG A 150 10.63 16.40 2.90
C ARG A 150 9.51 15.93 1.98
N GLN A 151 9.72 14.81 1.32
CA GLN A 151 8.77 14.26 0.35
C GLN A 151 8.35 12.83 0.71
N LEU A 152 7.03 12.58 0.68
CA LEU A 152 6.46 11.25 0.55
C LEU A 152 6.36 10.92 -0.94
N LYS A 153 7.07 9.90 -1.39
CA LYS A 153 7.20 9.54 -2.80
C LYS A 153 6.51 8.22 -3.10
N LEU A 154 5.76 8.20 -4.20
CA LEU A 154 5.28 7.02 -4.87
C LEU A 154 6.13 6.81 -6.13
N LEU A 155 6.90 5.75 -6.13
CA LEU A 155 7.91 5.40 -7.14
C LEU A 155 7.67 3.97 -7.63
N ASP A 156 8.52 3.47 -8.51
CA ASP A 156 8.63 2.06 -8.83
C ASP A 156 10.09 1.59 -8.77
N ASP A 157 10.24 0.30 -8.58
CA ASP A 157 11.53 -0.36 -8.63
C ASP A 157 11.38 -1.80 -9.13
N TRP A 158 12.48 -2.42 -9.46
CA TRP A 158 12.51 -3.80 -9.92
C TRP A 158 11.98 -4.77 -8.84
N ALA A 159 10.97 -5.56 -9.21
CA ALA A 159 10.31 -6.48 -8.28
C ALA A 159 11.24 -7.58 -7.74
N GLY A 160 12.34 -7.87 -8.44
CA GLY A 160 13.39 -8.78 -8.00
C GLY A 160 14.42 -8.17 -7.05
N LEU A 161 14.33 -6.86 -6.73
CA LEU A 161 15.27 -6.22 -5.82
C LEU A 161 14.95 -6.56 -4.36
N ARG A 162 15.98 -6.96 -3.65
CA ARG A 162 15.92 -7.20 -2.20
C ARG A 162 16.43 -5.98 -1.46
N HIS A 163 15.60 -5.41 -0.60
CA HIS A 163 15.99 -4.25 0.21
C HIS A 163 15.59 -4.45 1.67
N ALA A 164 16.55 -4.35 2.58
CA ALA A 164 16.37 -4.68 4.00
C ALA A 164 15.31 -3.84 4.74
N ARG A 165 14.97 -2.66 4.20
CA ARG A 165 14.02 -1.71 4.79
C ARG A 165 12.65 -1.70 4.09
N TRP A 166 12.44 -2.58 3.11
CA TRP A 166 11.17 -2.69 2.43
C TRP A 166 10.40 -3.92 2.89
N SER A 167 9.09 -3.80 2.88
CA SER A 167 8.15 -4.88 3.13
C SER A 167 7.22 -5.10 1.95
N SER A 168 6.58 -6.25 1.92
CA SER A 168 5.47 -6.58 1.02
C SER A 168 4.22 -6.80 1.87
N PRO A 169 3.51 -5.73 2.25
CA PRO A 169 2.40 -5.80 3.18
C PRO A 169 1.32 -6.78 2.75
N SER A 170 0.59 -7.31 3.71
CA SER A 170 -0.54 -8.19 3.46
C SER A 170 -1.83 -7.72 4.12
N VAL A 171 -2.95 -8.24 3.62
CA VAL A 171 -4.28 -8.00 4.14
C VAL A 171 -5.06 -9.31 4.27
N ARG A 172 -5.91 -9.40 5.29
CA ARG A 172 -6.94 -10.42 5.43
C ARG A 172 -8.22 -9.80 5.96
N GLU A 173 -9.36 -10.37 5.63
CA GLU A 173 -10.63 -9.94 6.23
C GLU A 173 -10.66 -10.25 7.73
N CYS A 174 -11.32 -9.36 8.46
CA CYS A 174 -11.60 -9.51 9.89
C CYS A 174 -12.88 -10.31 10.14
#